data_a137fab493d49d3dc3899c216ffffaf3
#
_entry.id   a137fab493d49d3dc3899c216ffffaf3
#
_cell.length_a   1.000
_cell.length_b   1.000
_cell.length_c   1.000
_cell.angle_alpha   90.00
_cell.angle_beta   90.00
_cell.angle_gamma   90.00
#
_symmetry.space_group_name_H-M   'P 1'
#
loop_
_entity.id
_entity.type
_entity.pdbx_description
1 polymer ?
#
loop_
_entity_poly.entity_id
_entity_poly.type
_entity_poly.pdbx_seq_one_letter_code
_entity_poly.pdbx_strand_id
1 'polypeptide(L)'
;MIGTSPVSIDEIDSVRKGRQSEGLQKHTEAHVEDLCFSIIFKGRRRNLDLIATSVEEARQWVHGLEKILSNMKKLNHQQTSEHWIFNCMRKADKNKDNKMTLKELKHFLRQINIEVDDMYAEVLFSKCDKSNSGSLEGPEIKHFYDLLIYREEIDVIYGKYATTGEQMSVKDLLNFLLNEQREVATMEDAVRLIQRYELDDSAKQKNHMTKDGFLMYLQQEEGSIFNPTHKEVFQDMSKPINHYFISSSHNTYLMEDQLKGPSSTEAYIKALMKSCRCVELDCWDGAHGEPIIYHGHTLTSKVLFKDVIKAIKEYAFKTSEYPVILSLENHCTLEQQKLMAQHMISILGSALLTSPLEDQMPTAFPSPQELKGRFIIKGKRLNKLDAVFSSTSPGLEEDCVSEEDEAAETNHSKTDSNGQKAKAKVW
;
A
#
# COMPACT_ATOMS: atom_id res chain seq x y z
N MET A 1 30.63 -2.19 -14.50
CA MET A 1 29.48 -1.79 -15.33
C MET A 1 28.23 -2.33 -14.68
N ILE A 2 27.51 -1.48 -14.01
CA ILE A 2 26.21 -1.84 -13.39
C ILE A 2 25.21 -1.84 -14.55
N GLY A 3 24.63 -3.01 -14.85
CA GLY A 3 23.63 -3.15 -15.88
C GLY A 3 22.41 -2.30 -15.52
N THR A 4 22.24 -1.18 -16.20
CA THR A 4 21.10 -0.29 -16.03
C THR A 4 19.88 -0.90 -16.72
N SER A 5 19.09 -1.66 -15.96
CA SER A 5 17.71 -1.92 -16.40
C SER A 5 17.00 -0.57 -16.51
N PRO A 6 16.33 -0.27 -17.61
CA PRO A 6 15.59 0.97 -17.74
C PRO A 6 14.53 1.07 -16.62
N VAL A 7 14.42 2.25 -16.04
CA VAL A 7 13.40 2.54 -15.02
C VAL A 7 12.15 3.02 -15.74
N SER A 8 11.03 2.32 -15.53
CA SER A 8 9.73 2.79 -16.03
C SER A 8 9.16 3.85 -15.08
N ILE A 9 8.62 4.92 -15.64
CA ILE A 9 7.97 5.99 -14.86
C ILE A 9 6.76 5.44 -14.09
N ASP A 10 6.08 4.43 -14.61
CA ASP A 10 4.94 3.79 -13.94
C ASP A 10 5.34 3.10 -12.62
N GLU A 11 6.61 2.73 -12.49
CA GLU A 11 7.14 2.11 -11.27
C GLU A 11 7.46 3.14 -10.19
N ILE A 12 7.50 4.44 -10.52
CA ILE A 12 7.81 5.50 -9.58
C ILE A 12 6.56 5.84 -8.75
N ASP A 13 6.73 5.90 -7.44
CA ASP A 13 5.72 6.35 -6.49
C ASP A 13 5.82 7.84 -6.24
N SER A 14 7.02 8.29 -5.87
CA SER A 14 7.29 9.69 -5.53
C SER A 14 8.77 10.04 -5.70
N VAL A 15 9.08 11.32 -5.61
CA VAL A 15 10.45 11.84 -5.57
C VAL A 15 10.63 12.61 -4.26
N ARG A 16 11.74 12.39 -3.57
CA ARG A 16 12.08 13.09 -2.33
C ARG A 16 13.35 13.90 -2.54
N LYS A 17 13.29 15.19 -2.23
CA LYS A 17 14.43 16.11 -2.29
C LYS A 17 15.26 15.98 -1.00
N GLY A 18 16.56 16.15 -1.11
CA GLY A 18 17.47 16.11 0.04
C GLY A 18 17.88 14.71 0.45
N ARG A 19 18.56 14.59 1.58
CA ARG A 19 19.10 13.36 2.14
C ARG A 19 18.07 12.59 2.98
N GLN A 20 16.86 12.41 2.46
CA GLN A 20 15.76 11.79 3.22
C GLN A 20 15.79 10.25 3.21
N SER A 21 16.60 9.62 2.38
CA SER A 21 16.77 8.16 2.39
C SER A 21 17.89 7.74 3.35
N GLU A 22 17.77 6.53 3.90
CA GLU A 22 18.81 5.91 4.73
C GLU A 22 20.17 5.83 3.98
N GLY A 23 20.12 5.49 2.69
CA GLY A 23 21.31 5.41 1.84
C GLY A 23 22.04 6.75 1.73
N LEU A 24 21.33 7.82 1.43
CA LEU A 24 21.91 9.15 1.35
C LEU A 24 22.43 9.64 2.72
N GLN A 25 21.68 9.41 3.80
CA GLN A 25 22.12 9.79 5.15
C GLN A 25 23.41 9.09 5.56
N LYS A 26 23.55 7.80 5.21
CA LYS A 26 24.70 6.96 5.58
C LYS A 26 25.94 7.22 4.72
N HIS A 27 25.78 7.54 3.45
CA HIS A 27 26.87 7.58 2.47
C HIS A 27 27.22 8.98 1.96
N THR A 28 26.57 10.03 2.45
CA THR A 28 26.86 11.41 2.07
C THR A 28 26.95 12.32 3.29
N GLU A 29 27.60 13.45 3.13
CA GLU A 29 27.74 14.49 4.17
C GLU A 29 26.63 15.55 4.08
N ALA A 30 26.38 16.30 5.17
CA ALA A 30 25.31 17.26 5.23
C ALA A 30 25.45 18.42 4.21
N HIS A 31 26.67 18.76 3.82
CA HIS A 31 26.92 19.86 2.88
C HIS A 31 26.42 19.58 1.45
N VAL A 32 26.14 18.34 1.08
CA VAL A 32 25.57 17.98 -0.23
C VAL A 32 24.04 17.81 -0.19
N GLU A 33 23.36 18.20 0.88
CA GLU A 33 21.91 18.08 1.07
C GLU A 33 21.12 18.53 -0.15
N ASP A 34 21.43 19.73 -0.67
CA ASP A 34 20.72 20.34 -1.81
C ASP A 34 21.00 19.69 -3.16
N LEU A 35 22.05 18.86 -3.25
CA LEU A 35 22.38 18.07 -4.45
C LEU A 35 21.68 16.72 -4.48
N CYS A 36 21.18 16.26 -3.33
CA CYS A 36 20.62 14.92 -3.15
C CYS A 36 19.13 14.87 -3.48
N PHE A 37 18.72 13.77 -4.06
CA PHE A 37 17.31 13.39 -4.17
C PHE A 37 17.16 11.88 -4.33
N SER A 38 15.98 11.36 -3.99
CA SER A 38 15.68 9.92 -4.09
C SER A 38 14.44 9.70 -4.94
N ILE A 39 14.51 8.73 -5.85
CA ILE A 39 13.35 8.20 -6.58
C ILE A 39 12.82 7.02 -5.80
N ILE A 40 11.58 7.11 -5.34
CA ILE A 40 10.90 6.09 -4.56
C ILE A 40 10.05 5.26 -5.51
N PHE A 41 10.17 3.94 -5.43
CA PHE A 41 9.43 3.02 -6.30
C PHE A 41 8.23 2.41 -5.60
N LYS A 42 7.21 2.10 -6.39
CA LYS A 42 6.07 1.29 -5.94
C LYS A 42 6.53 -0.12 -5.56
N GLY A 43 5.82 -0.76 -4.63
CA GLY A 43 6.12 -2.12 -4.21
C GLY A 43 7.42 -2.26 -3.42
N ARG A 44 8.19 -3.33 -3.70
CA ARG A 44 9.36 -3.72 -2.90
C ARG A 44 10.71 -3.28 -3.46
N ARG A 45 10.72 -2.58 -4.61
CA ARG A 45 11.96 -2.11 -5.22
C ARG A 45 12.67 -1.09 -4.32
N ARG A 46 13.98 -1.22 -4.17
CA ARG A 46 14.80 -0.25 -3.42
C ARG A 46 14.78 1.12 -4.08
N ASN A 47 14.84 2.16 -3.24
CA ASN A 47 14.94 3.53 -3.72
C ASN A 47 16.20 3.72 -4.57
N LEU A 48 16.12 4.60 -5.55
CA LEU A 48 17.28 5.05 -6.30
C LEU A 48 17.72 6.40 -5.73
N ASP A 49 18.86 6.39 -5.04
CA ASP A 49 19.46 7.56 -4.42
C ASP A 49 20.44 8.22 -5.40
N LEU A 50 20.31 9.51 -5.62
CA LEU A 50 21.06 10.26 -6.62
C LEU A 50 21.66 11.54 -6.00
N ILE A 51 22.85 11.90 -6.49
CA ILE A 51 23.52 13.14 -6.19
C ILE A 51 23.77 13.84 -7.53
N ALA A 52 23.21 15.02 -7.71
CA ALA A 52 23.40 15.85 -8.91
C ALA A 52 24.75 16.57 -8.84
N THR A 53 25.20 17.06 -10.00
CA THR A 53 26.45 17.83 -10.11
C THR A 53 26.28 19.29 -9.65
N SER A 54 25.02 19.77 -9.64
CA SER A 54 24.67 21.12 -9.17
C SER A 54 23.27 21.14 -8.54
N VAL A 55 23.03 22.15 -7.70
CA VAL A 55 21.71 22.37 -7.08
C VAL A 55 20.63 22.60 -8.15
N GLU A 56 20.98 23.29 -9.22
CA GLU A 56 20.05 23.55 -10.32
C GLU A 56 19.69 22.27 -11.07
N GLU A 57 20.64 21.40 -11.32
CA GLU A 57 20.41 20.08 -11.90
C GLU A 57 19.50 19.21 -11.02
N ALA A 58 19.77 19.16 -9.70
CA ALA A 58 18.90 18.45 -8.75
C ALA A 58 17.47 18.97 -8.80
N ARG A 59 17.30 20.29 -8.83
CA ARG A 59 15.99 20.96 -8.91
C ARG A 59 15.27 20.63 -10.21
N GLN A 60 15.97 20.63 -11.34
CA GLN A 60 15.39 20.29 -12.64
C GLN A 60 14.93 18.84 -12.70
N TRP A 61 15.73 17.91 -12.19
CA TRP A 61 15.35 16.49 -12.09
C TRP A 61 14.11 16.29 -11.21
N VAL A 62 14.11 16.83 -10.01
CA VAL A 62 12.98 16.69 -9.08
C VAL A 62 11.72 17.31 -9.69
N HIS A 63 11.78 18.55 -10.16
CA HIS A 63 10.63 19.23 -10.77
C HIS A 63 10.11 18.51 -12.03
N GLY A 64 11.01 18.04 -12.90
CA GLY A 64 10.66 17.30 -14.11
C GLY A 64 9.93 16.00 -13.81
N LEU A 65 10.45 15.23 -12.86
CA LEU A 65 9.83 13.97 -12.44
C LEU A 65 8.49 14.20 -11.75
N GLU A 66 8.39 15.17 -10.83
CA GLU A 66 7.13 15.54 -10.16
C GLU A 66 6.06 15.97 -11.17
N LYS A 67 6.44 16.78 -12.18
CA LYS A 67 5.53 17.21 -13.25
C LYS A 67 5.02 16.01 -14.08
N ILE A 68 5.90 15.08 -14.43
CA ILE A 68 5.52 13.87 -15.16
C ILE A 68 4.57 13.01 -14.32
N LEU A 69 4.89 12.78 -13.04
CA LEU A 69 4.04 12.02 -12.12
C LEU A 69 2.68 12.70 -11.91
N SER A 70 2.65 14.04 -11.80
CA SER A 70 1.41 14.79 -11.70
C SER A 70 0.55 14.67 -12.96
N ASN A 71 1.17 14.70 -14.15
CA ASN A 71 0.45 14.53 -15.41
C ASN A 71 -0.11 13.11 -15.53
N MET A 72 0.65 12.08 -15.12
CA MET A 72 0.15 10.71 -15.09
C MET A 72 -1.05 10.53 -14.15
N LYS A 73 -1.05 11.20 -13.00
CA LYS A 73 -2.21 11.19 -12.07
C LYS A 73 -3.46 11.88 -12.66
N LYS A 74 -3.29 12.75 -13.66
CA LYS A 74 -4.39 13.42 -14.35
C LYS A 74 -4.95 12.62 -15.52
N LEU A 75 -4.30 11.54 -15.95
CA LEU A 75 -4.84 10.63 -16.95
C LEU A 75 -6.13 10.04 -16.44
N ASN A 76 -7.15 9.96 -17.31
CA ASN A 76 -8.37 9.25 -16.96
C ASN A 76 -8.09 7.76 -16.78
N HIS A 77 -9.01 7.05 -16.16
CA HIS A 77 -8.82 5.63 -15.81
C HIS A 77 -8.59 4.77 -17.07
N GLN A 78 -9.28 5.06 -18.17
CA GLN A 78 -9.12 4.36 -19.44
C GLN A 78 -7.71 4.54 -20.00
N GLN A 79 -7.23 5.78 -20.10
CA GLN A 79 -5.86 6.06 -20.57
C GLN A 79 -4.79 5.40 -19.69
N THR A 80 -5.03 5.34 -18.38
CA THR A 80 -4.12 4.68 -17.44
C THR A 80 -4.12 3.17 -17.65
N SER A 81 -5.28 2.56 -17.85
CA SER A 81 -5.46 1.13 -18.09
C SER A 81 -4.87 0.71 -19.43
N GLU A 82 -5.15 1.46 -20.49
CA GLU A 82 -4.57 1.24 -21.82
C GLU A 82 -3.04 1.34 -21.78
N HIS A 83 -2.51 2.38 -21.16
CA HIS A 83 -1.06 2.55 -21.01
C HIS A 83 -0.41 1.41 -20.24
N TRP A 84 -1.03 0.96 -19.16
CA TRP A 84 -0.56 -0.18 -18.37
C TRP A 84 -0.56 -1.48 -19.19
N ILE A 85 -1.64 -1.77 -19.91
CA ILE A 85 -1.75 -2.96 -20.76
C ILE A 85 -0.72 -2.92 -21.90
N PHE A 86 -0.56 -1.78 -22.58
CA PHE A 86 0.48 -1.62 -23.58
C PHE A 86 1.89 -1.85 -23.04
N ASN A 87 2.17 -1.39 -21.85
CA ASN A 87 3.44 -1.65 -21.18
C ASN A 87 3.63 -3.13 -20.83
N CYS A 88 2.58 -3.83 -20.42
CA CYS A 88 2.63 -5.28 -20.20
C CYS A 88 2.84 -6.04 -21.51
N MET A 89 2.16 -5.66 -22.58
CA MET A 89 2.37 -6.23 -23.92
C MET A 89 3.81 -6.05 -24.39
N ARG A 90 4.37 -4.85 -24.25
CA ARG A 90 5.76 -4.55 -24.61
C ARG A 90 6.77 -5.34 -23.79
N LYS A 91 6.47 -5.64 -22.53
CA LYS A 91 7.30 -6.50 -21.67
C LYS A 91 7.21 -7.98 -22.09
N ALA A 92 6.07 -8.40 -22.63
CA ALA A 92 5.87 -9.75 -23.15
C ALA A 92 6.53 -9.99 -24.52
N ASP A 93 6.65 -8.95 -25.34
CA ASP A 93 7.39 -8.93 -26.60
C ASP A 93 8.90 -9.01 -26.32
N LYS A 94 9.43 -10.24 -26.30
CA LYS A 94 10.83 -10.51 -25.95
C LYS A 94 11.80 -10.21 -27.08
N ASN A 95 11.38 -10.39 -28.33
CA ASN A 95 12.19 -10.17 -29.51
C ASN A 95 12.14 -8.73 -30.02
N LYS A 96 11.23 -7.90 -29.46
CA LYS A 96 11.04 -6.48 -29.77
C LYS A 96 10.67 -6.21 -31.23
N ASP A 97 9.93 -7.10 -31.84
CA ASP A 97 9.47 -6.96 -33.22
C ASP A 97 8.11 -6.26 -33.35
N ASN A 98 7.51 -5.84 -32.21
CA ASN A 98 6.18 -5.24 -32.06
C ASN A 98 5.05 -6.13 -32.60
N LYS A 99 5.26 -7.43 -32.62
CA LYS A 99 4.27 -8.45 -32.93
C LYS A 99 4.05 -9.30 -31.70
N MET A 100 2.95 -10.01 -31.67
CA MET A 100 2.62 -10.89 -30.54
C MET A 100 2.32 -12.29 -31.06
N THR A 101 3.23 -13.23 -30.84
CA THR A 101 3.02 -14.66 -31.10
C THR A 101 2.10 -15.26 -30.04
N LEU A 102 1.50 -16.43 -30.32
CA LEU A 102 0.69 -17.15 -29.33
C LEU A 102 1.44 -17.41 -28.00
N LYS A 103 2.74 -17.68 -28.07
CA LYS A 103 3.58 -17.89 -26.89
C LYS A 103 3.73 -16.62 -26.05
N GLU A 104 3.93 -15.49 -26.71
CA GLU A 104 4.03 -14.18 -26.04
C GLU A 104 2.68 -13.74 -25.51
N LEU A 105 1.57 -14.03 -26.20
CA LEU A 105 0.21 -13.81 -25.72
C LEU A 105 -0.06 -14.61 -24.44
N LYS A 106 0.27 -15.90 -24.39
CA LYS A 106 0.15 -16.72 -23.17
C LYS A 106 1.01 -16.16 -22.03
N HIS A 107 2.21 -15.66 -22.34
CA HIS A 107 3.08 -15.03 -21.35
C HIS A 107 2.49 -13.70 -20.84
N PHE A 108 1.97 -12.87 -21.74
CA PHE A 108 1.28 -11.63 -21.40
C PHE A 108 0.08 -11.86 -20.49
N LEU A 109 -0.81 -12.81 -20.82
CA LEU A 109 -1.99 -13.13 -20.00
C LEU A 109 -1.59 -13.54 -18.57
N ARG A 110 -0.56 -14.35 -18.40
CA ARG A 110 -0.01 -14.69 -17.07
C ARG A 110 0.56 -13.47 -16.34
N GLN A 111 1.22 -12.56 -17.02
CA GLN A 111 1.76 -11.35 -16.40
C GLN A 111 0.66 -10.42 -15.84
N ILE A 112 -0.49 -10.38 -16.51
CA ILE A 112 -1.66 -9.61 -16.03
C ILE A 112 -2.58 -10.43 -15.12
N ASN A 113 -2.11 -11.60 -14.68
CA ASN A 113 -2.82 -12.51 -13.76
C ASN A 113 -4.17 -13.02 -14.32
N ILE A 114 -4.25 -13.21 -15.63
CA ILE A 114 -5.39 -13.87 -16.28
C ILE A 114 -4.98 -15.32 -16.56
N GLU A 115 -5.60 -16.23 -15.81
CA GLU A 115 -5.45 -17.67 -16.04
C GLU A 115 -6.45 -18.12 -17.11
N VAL A 116 -5.91 -18.57 -18.23
CA VAL A 116 -6.68 -19.20 -19.32
C VAL A 116 -6.05 -20.54 -19.63
N ASP A 117 -6.89 -21.52 -19.99
CA ASP A 117 -6.37 -22.78 -20.52
C ASP A 117 -5.77 -22.56 -21.92
N ASP A 118 -4.93 -23.51 -22.32
CA ASP A 118 -4.19 -23.39 -23.57
C ASP A 118 -5.12 -23.39 -24.79
N MET A 119 -6.22 -24.11 -24.75
CA MET A 119 -7.20 -24.19 -25.83
C MET A 119 -7.94 -22.86 -25.99
N TYR A 120 -8.35 -22.23 -24.89
CA TYR A 120 -8.99 -20.90 -24.94
C TYR A 120 -8.04 -19.84 -25.48
N ALA A 121 -6.76 -19.85 -25.07
CA ALA A 121 -5.75 -18.92 -25.57
C ALA A 121 -5.55 -19.09 -27.09
N GLU A 122 -5.57 -20.30 -27.61
CA GLU A 122 -5.47 -20.61 -29.04
C GLU A 122 -6.71 -20.12 -29.82
N VAL A 123 -7.91 -20.32 -29.26
CA VAL A 123 -9.16 -19.81 -29.85
C VAL A 123 -9.16 -18.29 -29.88
N LEU A 124 -8.75 -17.63 -28.78
CA LEU A 124 -8.67 -16.17 -28.70
C LEU A 124 -7.65 -15.62 -29.69
N PHE A 125 -6.48 -16.24 -29.78
CA PHE A 125 -5.45 -15.87 -30.75
C PHE A 125 -5.96 -15.99 -32.20
N SER A 126 -6.55 -17.12 -32.55
CA SER A 126 -7.08 -17.38 -33.89
C SER A 126 -8.22 -16.41 -34.28
N LYS A 127 -9.02 -15.96 -33.34
CA LYS A 127 -10.04 -14.93 -33.58
C LYS A 127 -9.43 -13.58 -33.93
N CYS A 128 -8.24 -13.30 -33.43
CA CYS A 128 -7.55 -12.02 -33.61
C CYS A 128 -6.61 -12.01 -34.80
N ASP A 129 -5.94 -13.13 -35.11
CA ASP A 129 -5.03 -13.31 -36.27
C ASP A 129 -5.84 -13.44 -37.55
N LYS A 130 -6.39 -12.34 -38.04
CA LYS A 130 -7.19 -12.29 -39.26
C LYS A 130 -6.32 -12.41 -40.53
N SER A 131 -5.07 -12.02 -40.43
CA SER A 131 -4.10 -12.12 -41.51
C SER A 131 -3.54 -13.53 -41.70
N ASN A 132 -3.78 -14.43 -40.70
CA ASN A 132 -3.18 -15.76 -40.60
C ASN A 132 -1.64 -15.74 -40.70
N SER A 133 -1.03 -14.69 -40.13
CA SER A 133 0.42 -14.52 -40.10
C SER A 133 1.13 -15.35 -39.02
N GLY A 134 0.35 -15.90 -38.09
CA GLY A 134 0.88 -16.58 -36.90
C GLY A 134 1.38 -15.62 -35.81
N SER A 135 1.12 -14.31 -35.99
CA SER A 135 1.42 -13.26 -35.02
C SER A 135 0.39 -12.14 -35.11
N LEU A 136 0.01 -11.54 -33.96
CA LEU A 136 -0.89 -10.38 -33.92
C LEU A 136 -0.09 -9.11 -34.18
N GLU A 137 -0.55 -8.27 -35.14
CA GLU A 137 0.10 -7.03 -35.52
C GLU A 137 -0.92 -5.88 -35.58
N GLY A 138 -0.48 -4.67 -35.20
CA GLY A 138 -1.23 -3.43 -35.36
C GLY A 138 -2.72 -3.53 -34.99
N PRO A 139 -3.67 -3.51 -35.96
CA PRO A 139 -5.10 -3.58 -35.68
C PRO A 139 -5.56 -4.88 -34.99
N GLU A 140 -4.85 -6.00 -35.20
CA GLU A 140 -5.16 -7.28 -34.58
C GLU A 140 -4.84 -7.27 -33.08
N ILE A 141 -3.77 -6.59 -32.66
CA ILE A 141 -3.47 -6.34 -31.25
C ILE A 141 -4.57 -5.49 -30.62
N LYS A 142 -5.05 -4.47 -31.33
CA LYS A 142 -6.17 -3.66 -30.85
C LYS A 142 -7.44 -4.50 -30.71
N HIS A 143 -7.75 -5.32 -31.70
CA HIS A 143 -8.90 -6.21 -31.64
C HIS A 143 -8.80 -7.22 -30.49
N PHE A 144 -7.61 -7.76 -30.24
CA PHE A 144 -7.35 -8.60 -29.07
C PHE A 144 -7.61 -7.84 -27.77
N TYR A 145 -7.12 -6.60 -27.68
CA TYR A 145 -7.37 -5.74 -26.52
C TYR A 145 -8.86 -5.49 -26.30
N ASP A 146 -9.62 -5.14 -27.35
CA ASP A 146 -11.05 -4.89 -27.29
C ASP A 146 -11.82 -6.14 -26.79
N LEU A 147 -11.43 -7.33 -27.23
CA LEU A 147 -12.00 -8.60 -26.75
C LEU A 147 -11.65 -8.89 -25.29
N LEU A 148 -10.44 -8.52 -24.84
CA LEU A 148 -9.98 -8.75 -23.46
C LEU A 148 -10.73 -7.90 -22.45
N ILE A 149 -11.07 -6.66 -22.82
CA ILE A 149 -11.78 -5.70 -21.96
C ILE A 149 -13.29 -5.75 -22.09
N TYR A 150 -13.82 -6.51 -23.08
CA TYR A 150 -15.24 -6.60 -23.35
C TYR A 150 -16.01 -7.12 -22.13
N ARG A 151 -17.10 -6.45 -21.80
CA ARG A 151 -17.96 -6.76 -20.67
C ARG A 151 -19.41 -6.85 -21.15
N GLU A 152 -19.92 -8.06 -21.31
CA GLU A 152 -21.30 -8.31 -21.73
C GLU A 152 -22.29 -7.70 -20.75
N GLU A 153 -21.99 -7.73 -19.46
CA GLU A 153 -22.84 -7.17 -18.39
C GLU A 153 -23.09 -5.68 -18.59
N ILE A 154 -22.08 -4.95 -19.07
CA ILE A 154 -22.21 -3.51 -19.35
C ILE A 154 -23.12 -3.29 -20.55
N ASP A 155 -23.00 -4.10 -21.59
CA ASP A 155 -23.89 -4.01 -22.76
C ASP A 155 -25.35 -4.28 -22.40
N VAL A 156 -25.61 -5.27 -21.55
CA VAL A 156 -26.96 -5.60 -21.08
C VAL A 156 -27.55 -4.44 -20.27
N ILE A 157 -26.80 -3.92 -19.30
CA ILE A 157 -27.27 -2.81 -18.45
C ILE A 157 -27.43 -1.54 -19.28
N TYR A 158 -26.47 -1.21 -20.11
CA TYR A 158 -26.53 -0.03 -20.97
C TYR A 158 -27.74 -0.08 -21.91
N GLY A 159 -27.95 -1.20 -22.62
CA GLY A 159 -29.06 -1.40 -23.51
C GLY A 159 -30.42 -1.37 -22.83
N LYS A 160 -30.51 -1.77 -21.56
CA LYS A 160 -31.76 -1.67 -20.77
C LYS A 160 -32.19 -0.22 -20.54
N TYR A 161 -31.24 0.70 -20.42
CA TYR A 161 -31.54 2.11 -20.10
C TYR A 161 -31.43 3.05 -21.29
N ALA A 162 -30.63 2.78 -22.31
CA ALA A 162 -30.53 3.59 -23.53
C ALA A 162 -31.81 3.43 -24.40
N THR A 163 -32.90 4.10 -24.04
CA THR A 163 -34.22 3.89 -24.61
C THR A 163 -34.44 4.51 -25.99
N THR A 164 -33.62 5.50 -26.37
CA THR A 164 -33.77 6.31 -27.60
C THR A 164 -32.74 6.02 -28.68
N GLY A 165 -32.00 4.89 -28.61
CA GLY A 165 -31.02 4.53 -29.62
C GLY A 165 -29.68 4.08 -29.00
N GLU A 166 -28.56 4.39 -29.69
CA GLU A 166 -27.22 3.96 -29.28
C GLU A 166 -26.62 4.76 -28.10
N GLN A 167 -27.32 5.83 -27.66
CA GLN A 167 -26.81 6.72 -26.60
C GLN A 167 -27.86 6.94 -25.52
N MET A 168 -27.39 6.98 -24.25
CA MET A 168 -28.23 7.35 -23.11
C MET A 168 -28.51 8.86 -23.10
N SER A 169 -29.78 9.25 -22.98
CA SER A 169 -30.14 10.63 -22.67
C SER A 169 -29.92 10.94 -21.18
N VAL A 170 -30.01 12.23 -20.80
CA VAL A 170 -29.98 12.65 -19.38
C VAL A 170 -31.04 11.92 -18.56
N LYS A 171 -32.26 11.72 -19.15
CA LYS A 171 -33.34 11.02 -18.48
C LYS A 171 -33.08 9.54 -18.32
N ASP A 172 -32.44 8.90 -19.29
CA ASP A 172 -32.04 7.50 -19.22
C ASP A 172 -30.99 7.28 -18.13
N LEU A 173 -29.96 8.15 -18.07
CA LEU A 173 -28.96 8.10 -17.02
C LEU A 173 -29.60 8.35 -15.64
N LEU A 174 -30.49 9.32 -15.50
CA LEU A 174 -31.19 9.55 -14.24
C LEU A 174 -32.00 8.32 -13.81
N ASN A 175 -32.71 7.67 -14.75
CA ASN A 175 -33.42 6.43 -14.45
C ASN A 175 -32.50 5.32 -13.97
N PHE A 176 -31.30 5.18 -14.57
CA PHE A 176 -30.29 4.25 -14.11
C PHE A 176 -29.85 4.57 -12.68
N LEU A 177 -29.51 5.83 -12.37
CA LEU A 177 -29.09 6.25 -11.04
C LEU A 177 -30.15 5.96 -9.97
N LEU A 178 -31.40 6.28 -10.25
CA LEU A 178 -32.51 6.09 -9.31
C LEU A 178 -32.91 4.62 -9.11
N ASN A 179 -32.95 3.81 -10.18
CA ASN A 179 -33.52 2.47 -10.14
C ASN A 179 -32.49 1.35 -9.96
N GLU A 180 -31.31 1.45 -10.57
CA GLU A 180 -30.26 0.45 -10.44
C GLU A 180 -29.27 0.81 -9.31
N GLN A 181 -28.75 2.03 -9.32
CA GLN A 181 -27.81 2.48 -8.29
C GLN A 181 -28.52 2.84 -6.97
N ARG A 182 -29.84 3.10 -7.03
CA ARG A 182 -30.66 3.52 -5.87
C ARG A 182 -30.12 4.78 -5.20
N GLU A 183 -29.54 5.67 -5.98
CA GLU A 183 -29.01 6.95 -5.52
C GLU A 183 -30.12 8.02 -5.50
N VAL A 184 -29.94 9.00 -4.61
CA VAL A 184 -30.73 10.23 -4.65
C VAL A 184 -30.07 11.16 -5.67
N ALA A 185 -30.61 11.24 -6.87
CA ALA A 185 -30.03 12.02 -7.97
C ALA A 185 -31.09 12.89 -8.64
N THR A 186 -30.63 13.99 -9.24
CA THR A 186 -31.43 14.96 -10.01
C THR A 186 -31.03 14.96 -11.49
N MET A 187 -31.82 15.66 -12.34
CA MET A 187 -31.43 15.88 -13.74
C MET A 187 -30.10 16.61 -13.88
N GLU A 188 -29.82 17.55 -12.98
CA GLU A 188 -28.55 18.30 -12.95
C GLU A 188 -27.36 17.40 -12.62
N ASP A 189 -27.57 16.42 -11.73
CA ASP A 189 -26.53 15.43 -11.43
C ASP A 189 -26.23 14.56 -12.65
N ALA A 190 -27.27 14.10 -13.36
CA ALA A 190 -27.08 13.32 -14.58
C ALA A 190 -26.37 14.13 -15.69
N VAL A 191 -26.71 15.41 -15.87
CA VAL A 191 -25.99 16.30 -16.80
C VAL A 191 -24.53 16.44 -16.38
N ARG A 192 -24.25 16.68 -15.08
CA ARG A 192 -22.90 16.82 -14.56
C ARG A 192 -22.05 15.56 -14.83
N LEU A 193 -22.61 14.37 -14.64
CA LEU A 193 -21.94 13.10 -14.91
C LEU A 193 -21.64 12.93 -16.40
N ILE A 194 -22.60 13.25 -17.29
CA ILE A 194 -22.34 13.22 -18.74
C ILE A 194 -21.21 14.17 -19.10
N GLN A 195 -21.28 15.43 -18.63
CA GLN A 195 -20.25 16.42 -18.94
C GLN A 195 -18.85 16.03 -18.41
N ARG A 196 -18.80 15.24 -17.35
CA ARG A 196 -17.56 14.81 -16.74
C ARG A 196 -16.96 13.56 -17.39
N TYR A 197 -17.79 12.57 -17.72
CA TYR A 197 -17.34 11.25 -18.11
C TYR A 197 -17.50 10.90 -19.58
N GLU A 198 -18.33 11.64 -20.34
CA GLU A 198 -18.46 11.41 -21.77
C GLU A 198 -17.18 11.78 -22.51
N LEU A 199 -16.74 10.90 -23.41
CA LEU A 199 -15.52 11.04 -24.18
C LEU A 199 -15.77 11.59 -25.59
N ASP A 200 -16.97 11.35 -26.17
CA ASP A 200 -17.35 11.86 -27.46
C ASP A 200 -17.90 13.29 -27.35
N ASP A 201 -17.21 14.23 -27.99
CA ASP A 201 -17.58 15.65 -27.94
C ASP A 201 -18.98 15.93 -28.51
N SER A 202 -19.42 15.18 -29.52
CA SER A 202 -20.74 15.35 -30.14
C SER A 202 -21.86 14.87 -29.20
N ALA A 203 -21.67 13.72 -28.54
CA ALA A 203 -22.60 13.20 -27.54
C ALA A 203 -22.66 14.15 -26.34
N LYS A 204 -21.51 14.62 -25.86
CA LYS A 204 -21.36 15.57 -24.76
C LYS A 204 -22.12 16.86 -25.01
N GLN A 205 -21.98 17.47 -26.21
CA GLN A 205 -22.71 18.67 -26.59
C GLN A 205 -24.24 18.47 -26.60
N LYS A 206 -24.70 17.27 -26.89
CA LYS A 206 -26.12 16.89 -26.90
C LYS A 206 -26.63 16.43 -25.52
N ASN A 207 -25.78 16.42 -24.51
CA ASN A 207 -26.02 15.84 -23.19
C ASN A 207 -26.51 14.37 -23.31
N HIS A 208 -25.79 13.60 -24.14
CA HIS A 208 -25.98 12.15 -24.24
C HIS A 208 -24.70 11.45 -23.76
N MET A 209 -24.84 10.24 -23.28
CA MET A 209 -23.75 9.41 -22.81
C MET A 209 -23.64 8.17 -23.70
N THR A 210 -22.47 7.98 -24.30
CA THR A 210 -22.14 6.76 -25.02
C THR A 210 -21.86 5.62 -24.06
N LYS A 211 -21.77 4.39 -24.57
CA LYS A 211 -21.37 3.23 -23.76
C LYS A 211 -19.99 3.42 -23.14
N ASP A 212 -19.05 4.05 -23.85
CA ASP A 212 -17.72 4.33 -23.35
C ASP A 212 -17.76 5.35 -22.22
N GLY A 213 -18.55 6.42 -22.34
CA GLY A 213 -18.78 7.39 -21.27
C GLY A 213 -19.43 6.75 -20.04
N PHE A 214 -20.38 5.83 -20.24
CA PHE A 214 -21.01 5.07 -19.17
C PHE A 214 -20.03 4.13 -18.45
N LEU A 215 -19.20 3.42 -19.20
CA LEU A 215 -18.14 2.59 -18.64
C LEU A 215 -17.13 3.43 -17.84
N MET A 216 -16.76 4.60 -18.35
CA MET A 216 -15.90 5.54 -17.64
C MET A 216 -16.51 5.97 -16.31
N TYR A 217 -17.80 6.30 -16.29
CA TYR A 217 -18.52 6.65 -15.05
C TYR A 217 -18.47 5.50 -14.04
N LEU A 218 -18.79 4.26 -14.46
CA LEU A 218 -18.81 3.09 -13.57
C LEU A 218 -17.43 2.75 -12.99
N GLN A 219 -16.34 3.11 -13.67
CA GLN A 219 -14.98 2.87 -13.24
C GLN A 219 -14.41 3.98 -12.32
N GLN A 220 -15.10 5.10 -12.21
CA GLN A 220 -14.64 6.24 -11.40
C GLN A 220 -15.29 6.25 -10.01
N GLU A 221 -14.83 7.19 -9.20
CA GLU A 221 -15.24 7.31 -7.79
C GLU A 221 -16.75 7.46 -7.62
N GLU A 222 -17.39 8.24 -8.48
CA GLU A 222 -18.83 8.52 -8.42
C GLU A 222 -19.69 7.31 -8.81
N GLY A 223 -19.17 6.42 -9.67
CA GLY A 223 -19.81 5.15 -10.04
C GLY A 223 -19.35 3.95 -9.21
N SER A 224 -18.44 4.17 -8.25
CA SER A 224 -17.91 3.10 -7.41
C SER A 224 -18.93 2.60 -6.40
N ILE A 225 -18.90 1.29 -6.13
CA ILE A 225 -19.65 0.68 -5.02
C ILE A 225 -19.14 1.14 -3.64
N PHE A 226 -17.94 1.71 -3.59
CA PHE A 226 -17.37 2.25 -2.36
C PHE A 226 -17.75 3.72 -2.21
N ASN A 227 -18.39 4.07 -1.10
CA ASN A 227 -18.78 5.45 -0.82
C ASN A 227 -17.54 6.35 -0.70
N PRO A 228 -17.34 7.37 -1.57
CA PRO A 228 -16.16 8.23 -1.55
C PRO A 228 -15.95 8.95 -0.22
N THR A 229 -17.03 9.25 0.52
CA THR A 229 -16.94 9.89 1.85
C THR A 229 -16.23 9.01 2.88
N HIS A 230 -16.18 7.69 2.64
CA HIS A 230 -15.50 6.74 3.52
C HIS A 230 -13.99 6.62 3.23
N LYS A 231 -13.46 7.33 2.24
CA LYS A 231 -12.00 7.47 2.04
C LYS A 231 -11.35 8.33 3.12
N GLU A 232 -12.11 9.29 3.63
CA GLU A 232 -11.73 10.11 4.78
C GLU A 232 -12.22 9.46 6.06
N VAL A 233 -11.75 9.94 7.21
CA VAL A 233 -12.27 9.50 8.51
C VAL A 233 -13.67 10.07 8.69
N PHE A 234 -14.68 9.21 8.59
CA PHE A 234 -16.11 9.58 8.65
C PHE A 234 -16.78 9.16 9.97
N GLN A 235 -16.11 8.36 10.78
CA GLN A 235 -16.64 7.88 12.06
C GLN A 235 -16.56 8.94 13.14
N ASP A 236 -17.43 8.83 14.16
CA ASP A 236 -17.29 9.59 15.41
C ASP A 236 -16.03 9.12 16.15
N MET A 237 -15.01 9.95 16.17
CA MET A 237 -13.70 9.65 16.77
C MET A 237 -13.59 10.05 18.24
N SER A 238 -14.72 10.40 18.91
CA SER A 238 -14.79 10.77 20.33
C SER A 238 -15.01 9.58 21.27
N LYS A 239 -15.20 8.37 20.74
CA LYS A 239 -15.35 7.15 21.56
C LYS A 239 -14.00 6.64 22.04
N PRO A 240 -13.93 5.82 23.10
CA PRO A 240 -12.69 5.19 23.56
C PRO A 240 -11.96 4.45 22.44
N ILE A 241 -10.61 4.53 22.39
CA ILE A 241 -9.81 4.00 21.29
C ILE A 241 -10.03 2.50 21.02
N ASN A 242 -10.42 1.73 22.03
CA ASN A 242 -10.74 0.31 21.94
C ASN A 242 -12.09 0.01 21.25
N HIS A 243 -12.85 1.03 20.86
CA HIS A 243 -14.08 0.88 20.07
C HIS A 243 -13.82 0.84 18.56
N TYR A 244 -12.58 1.01 18.11
CA TYR A 244 -12.24 1.10 16.68
C TYR A 244 -11.38 -0.06 16.24
N PHE A 245 -11.56 -0.48 14.97
CA PHE A 245 -10.56 -1.26 14.27
C PHE A 245 -9.42 -0.34 13.83
N ILE A 246 -8.20 -0.68 14.21
CA ILE A 246 -7.02 0.15 13.95
C ILE A 246 -6.18 -0.52 12.87
N SER A 247 -5.88 0.21 11.80
CA SER A 247 -4.97 -0.26 10.76
C SER A 247 -3.58 -0.50 11.36
N SER A 248 -3.17 -1.77 11.39
CA SER A 248 -1.94 -2.23 12.03
C SER A 248 -1.02 -2.91 11.01
N SER A 249 0.28 -2.80 11.25
CA SER A 249 1.31 -3.47 10.47
C SER A 249 2.10 -4.42 11.37
N HIS A 250 2.22 -5.69 10.95
CA HIS A 250 3.04 -6.73 11.58
C HIS A 250 4.45 -6.70 10.99
N ASN A 251 5.48 -6.91 11.82
CA ASN A 251 6.90 -6.91 11.40
C ASN A 251 7.22 -5.73 10.47
N THR A 252 6.82 -4.53 10.86
CA THR A 252 6.79 -3.34 10.00
C THR A 252 8.13 -3.01 9.37
N TYR A 253 9.24 -3.35 10.01
CA TYR A 253 10.62 -3.09 9.56
C TYR A 253 11.01 -3.89 8.31
N LEU A 254 10.30 -4.98 7.97
CA LEU A 254 10.66 -5.86 6.87
C LEU A 254 10.22 -5.28 5.51
N MET A 255 11.14 -5.31 4.55
CA MET A 255 10.88 -4.89 3.18
C MET A 255 10.41 -6.04 2.28
N GLU A 256 10.83 -7.29 2.57
CA GLU A 256 10.63 -8.46 1.71
C GLU A 256 10.29 -9.70 2.54
N ASP A 257 11.27 -10.55 2.73
CA ASP A 257 11.17 -11.88 3.32
C ASP A 257 11.38 -11.83 4.84
N GLN A 258 10.67 -12.67 5.59
CA GLN A 258 10.76 -12.72 7.05
C GLN A 258 12.00 -13.45 7.57
N LEU A 259 12.66 -14.29 6.76
CA LEU A 259 13.77 -15.10 7.18
C LEU A 259 15.13 -14.49 6.85
N LYS A 260 15.26 -13.78 5.72
CA LYS A 260 16.52 -13.21 5.22
C LYS A 260 16.38 -11.89 4.48
N GLY A 261 15.23 -11.25 4.56
CA GLY A 261 14.96 -9.99 3.88
C GLY A 261 15.67 -8.79 4.51
N PRO A 262 15.74 -7.66 3.81
CA PRO A 262 16.25 -6.42 4.37
C PRO A 262 15.23 -5.78 5.31
N SER A 263 15.69 -5.28 6.46
CA SER A 263 14.95 -4.36 7.32
C SER A 263 15.34 -2.92 6.97
N SER A 264 14.37 -1.99 7.01
CA SER A 264 14.61 -0.58 6.67
C SER A 264 13.61 0.35 7.35
N THR A 265 14.04 1.57 7.63
CA THR A 265 13.16 2.68 8.03
C THR A 265 12.12 3.01 6.96
N GLU A 266 12.42 2.74 5.69
CA GLU A 266 11.50 2.95 4.56
C GLU A 266 10.21 2.13 4.69
N ALA A 267 10.26 0.95 5.30
CA ALA A 267 9.09 0.13 5.55
C ALA A 267 8.08 0.85 6.47
N TYR A 268 8.57 1.48 7.54
CA TYR A 268 7.75 2.31 8.43
C TYR A 268 7.17 3.53 7.71
N ILE A 269 7.97 4.21 6.90
CA ILE A 269 7.53 5.35 6.10
C ILE A 269 6.37 4.93 5.19
N LYS A 270 6.52 3.83 4.45
CA LYS A 270 5.48 3.31 3.56
C LYS A 270 4.19 2.92 4.31
N ALA A 271 4.31 2.31 5.48
CA ALA A 271 3.16 1.96 6.30
C ALA A 271 2.39 3.21 6.77
N LEU A 272 3.11 4.20 7.33
CA LEU A 272 2.52 5.45 7.81
C LEU A 272 1.91 6.29 6.68
N MET A 273 2.56 6.36 5.51
CA MET A 273 2.04 7.05 4.33
C MET A 273 0.79 6.39 3.74
N LYS A 274 0.53 5.12 4.07
CA LYS A 274 -0.72 4.40 3.81
C LYS A 274 -1.74 4.51 4.95
N SER A 275 -1.55 5.47 5.86
CA SER A 275 -2.41 5.73 7.02
C SER A 275 -2.47 4.60 8.04
N CYS A 276 -1.44 3.74 8.12
CA CYS A 276 -1.29 2.77 9.20
C CYS A 276 -1.08 3.51 10.53
N ARG A 277 -1.79 3.09 11.59
CA ARG A 277 -1.78 3.74 12.90
C ARG A 277 -1.17 2.89 14.02
N CYS A 278 -0.79 1.65 13.73
CA CYS A 278 -0.06 0.81 14.68
C CYS A 278 1.10 0.14 13.94
N VAL A 279 2.32 0.38 14.41
CA VAL A 279 3.55 -0.16 13.82
C VAL A 279 4.32 -0.96 14.87
N GLU A 280 4.94 -2.05 14.45
CA GLU A 280 5.64 -2.98 15.32
C GLU A 280 7.15 -2.76 15.28
N LEU A 281 7.78 -2.92 16.46
CA LEU A 281 9.21 -2.71 16.67
C LEU A 281 9.76 -3.86 17.53
N ASP A 282 10.42 -4.86 16.90
CA ASP A 282 11.10 -5.95 17.61
C ASP A 282 12.49 -5.50 18.03
N CYS A 283 12.60 -5.14 19.28
CA CYS A 283 13.77 -4.46 19.85
C CYS A 283 14.73 -5.47 20.48
N TRP A 284 15.95 -5.47 20.02
CA TRP A 284 17.02 -6.36 20.47
C TRP A 284 18.27 -5.57 20.86
N ASP A 285 19.11 -6.18 21.69
CA ASP A 285 20.41 -5.62 22.02
C ASP A 285 21.28 -5.53 20.76
N GLY A 286 21.78 -4.34 20.50
CA GLY A 286 22.70 -4.07 19.40
C GLY A 286 24.14 -3.91 19.86
N ALA A 287 25.06 -3.88 18.90
CA ALA A 287 26.46 -3.60 19.13
C ALA A 287 26.66 -2.18 19.69
N HIS A 288 27.73 -2.01 20.48
CA HIS A 288 28.10 -0.72 21.08
C HIS A 288 27.03 -0.11 21.99
N GLY A 289 26.11 -0.93 22.54
CA GLY A 289 25.06 -0.49 23.43
C GLY A 289 23.87 0.18 22.77
N GLU A 290 23.81 0.25 21.43
CA GLU A 290 22.70 0.87 20.67
C GLU A 290 21.63 -0.17 20.31
N PRO A 291 20.37 0.01 20.73
CA PRO A 291 19.26 -0.90 20.39
C PRO A 291 19.02 -0.97 18.88
N ILE A 292 18.69 -2.16 18.41
CA ILE A 292 18.39 -2.47 17.01
C ILE A 292 17.01 -3.07 16.86
N ILE A 293 16.48 -3.04 15.64
CA ILE A 293 15.26 -3.69 15.25
C ILE A 293 15.56 -4.69 14.14
N TYR A 294 15.10 -5.92 14.28
CA TYR A 294 15.15 -6.97 13.27
C TYR A 294 14.27 -8.15 13.70
N HIS A 295 13.94 -9.05 12.79
CA HIS A 295 13.21 -10.27 13.11
C HIS A 295 14.13 -11.26 13.84
N GLY A 296 13.89 -11.47 15.13
CA GLY A 296 14.72 -12.29 15.99
C GLY A 296 14.96 -13.70 15.45
N HIS A 297 16.13 -14.27 15.77
CA HIS A 297 16.53 -15.62 15.33
C HIS A 297 16.53 -15.85 13.82
N THR A 298 16.57 -14.79 13.00
CA THR A 298 16.59 -14.86 11.54
C THR A 298 17.86 -14.20 10.95
N LEU A 299 18.01 -14.31 9.62
CA LEU A 299 19.09 -13.67 8.87
C LEU A 299 18.68 -12.30 8.31
N THR A 300 17.58 -11.71 8.78
CA THR A 300 17.14 -10.38 8.34
C THR A 300 18.15 -9.31 8.74
N SER A 301 18.26 -8.24 7.95
CA SER A 301 19.18 -7.14 8.29
C SER A 301 18.65 -6.34 9.48
N LYS A 302 19.54 -5.59 10.11
CA LYS A 302 19.29 -4.84 11.34
C LYS A 302 19.22 -3.36 11.06
N VAL A 303 18.28 -2.63 11.69
CA VAL A 303 18.18 -1.18 11.66
C VAL A 303 18.33 -0.62 13.08
N LEU A 304 18.87 0.58 13.23
CA LEU A 304 18.98 1.22 14.52
C LEU A 304 17.62 1.69 15.03
N PHE A 305 17.29 1.39 16.27
CA PHE A 305 16.04 1.83 16.90
C PHE A 305 15.85 3.34 16.80
N LYS A 306 16.88 4.14 17.09
CA LYS A 306 16.82 5.59 17.01
C LYS A 306 16.49 6.13 15.62
N ASP A 307 16.96 5.47 14.56
CA ASP A 307 16.70 5.92 13.19
C ASP A 307 15.25 5.58 12.77
N VAL A 308 14.73 4.45 13.25
CA VAL A 308 13.31 4.11 13.10
C VAL A 308 12.43 5.15 13.82
N ILE A 309 12.74 5.52 15.08
CA ILE A 309 11.96 6.53 15.81
C ILE A 309 12.00 7.91 15.11
N LYS A 310 13.14 8.30 14.51
CA LYS A 310 13.23 9.53 13.70
C LYS A 310 12.31 9.46 12.47
N ALA A 311 12.36 8.36 11.73
CA ALA A 311 11.50 8.18 10.56
C ALA A 311 10.01 8.19 10.93
N ILE A 312 9.64 7.50 12.03
CA ILE A 312 8.28 7.53 12.55
C ILE A 312 7.88 8.96 12.92
N LYS A 313 8.71 9.70 13.65
CA LYS A 313 8.44 11.11 14.02
C LYS A 313 8.12 11.98 12.80
N GLU A 314 8.89 11.84 11.74
CA GLU A 314 8.77 12.66 10.55
C GLU A 314 7.50 12.36 9.75
N TYR A 315 7.09 11.08 9.69
CA TYR A 315 6.02 10.64 8.79
C TYR A 315 4.69 10.31 9.47
N ALA A 316 4.66 10.20 10.81
CA ALA A 316 3.50 9.76 11.58
C ALA A 316 2.20 10.52 11.24
N PHE A 317 2.29 11.84 11.08
CA PHE A 317 1.14 12.72 10.97
C PHE A 317 1.01 13.40 9.59
N LYS A 318 1.70 12.88 8.55
CA LYS A 318 1.60 13.43 7.19
C LYS A 318 0.28 13.10 6.49
N THR A 319 -0.31 11.93 6.78
CA THR A 319 -1.55 11.47 6.15
C THR A 319 -2.74 11.43 7.09
N SER A 320 -2.52 11.50 8.40
CA SER A 320 -3.57 11.45 9.42
C SER A 320 -3.07 12.09 10.71
N GLU A 321 -3.89 12.87 11.36
CA GLU A 321 -3.59 13.49 12.67
C GLU A 321 -3.83 12.53 13.85
N TYR A 322 -4.51 11.41 13.63
CA TYR A 322 -4.86 10.45 14.70
C TYR A 322 -3.62 9.74 15.23
N PRO A 323 -3.69 9.24 16.49
CA PRO A 323 -2.51 8.72 17.19
C PRO A 323 -1.81 7.60 16.44
N VAL A 324 -0.51 7.45 16.69
CA VAL A 324 0.28 6.31 16.27
C VAL A 324 0.66 5.46 17.47
N ILE A 325 0.36 4.17 17.41
CA ILE A 325 0.71 3.17 18.41
C ILE A 325 2.05 2.55 18.03
N LEU A 326 3.03 2.61 18.93
CA LEU A 326 4.29 1.90 18.84
C LEU A 326 4.14 0.58 19.61
N SER A 327 3.95 -0.52 18.89
CA SER A 327 3.89 -1.86 19.47
C SER A 327 5.31 -2.36 19.66
N LEU A 328 5.78 -2.37 20.92
CA LEU A 328 7.13 -2.79 21.26
C LEU A 328 7.15 -4.27 21.63
N GLU A 329 7.86 -5.07 20.86
CA GLU A 329 8.30 -6.40 21.26
C GLU A 329 9.75 -6.27 21.76
N ASN A 330 9.90 -6.38 23.08
CA ASN A 330 11.12 -5.95 23.75
C ASN A 330 11.94 -7.13 24.26
N HIS A 331 13.08 -7.37 23.62
CA HIS A 331 14.10 -8.37 23.99
C HIS A 331 15.41 -7.73 24.44
N CYS A 332 15.41 -6.43 24.75
CA CYS A 332 16.59 -5.71 25.19
C CYS A 332 16.89 -5.92 26.68
N THR A 333 18.17 -5.87 27.04
CA THR A 333 18.62 -5.73 28.42
C THR A 333 18.12 -4.40 29.03
N LEU A 334 18.06 -4.32 30.34
CA LEU A 334 17.60 -3.13 31.06
C LEU A 334 18.40 -1.86 30.69
N GLU A 335 19.68 -2.00 30.38
CA GLU A 335 20.53 -0.89 29.97
C GLU A 335 20.11 -0.32 28.63
N GLN A 336 19.88 -1.19 27.64
CA GLN A 336 19.41 -0.76 26.33
C GLN A 336 17.94 -0.33 26.35
N GLN A 337 17.09 -0.87 27.21
CA GLN A 337 15.73 -0.36 27.44
C GLN A 337 15.74 1.11 27.91
N LYS A 338 16.67 1.46 28.83
CA LYS A 338 16.84 2.85 29.26
C LYS A 338 17.21 3.76 28.08
N LEU A 339 18.08 3.29 27.20
CA LEU A 339 18.47 4.04 25.99
C LEU A 339 17.31 4.16 25.01
N MET A 340 16.50 3.10 24.81
CA MET A 340 15.26 3.18 24.04
C MET A 340 14.32 4.28 24.56
N ALA A 341 14.10 4.31 25.88
CA ALA A 341 13.29 5.35 26.53
C ALA A 341 13.87 6.75 26.29
N GLN A 342 15.17 6.93 26.42
CA GLN A 342 15.86 8.19 26.14
C GLN A 342 15.70 8.63 24.68
N HIS A 343 15.86 7.71 23.72
CA HIS A 343 15.63 8.02 22.31
C HIS A 343 14.18 8.42 22.04
N MET A 344 13.19 7.70 22.57
CA MET A 344 11.79 8.07 22.42
C MET A 344 11.49 9.45 23.01
N ILE A 345 11.92 9.71 24.25
CA ILE A 345 11.68 11.01 24.91
C ILE A 345 12.35 12.15 24.14
N SER A 346 13.63 11.99 23.76
CA SER A 346 14.38 13.05 23.10
C SER A 346 13.90 13.34 21.67
N ILE A 347 13.48 12.30 20.91
CA ILE A 347 13.07 12.44 19.52
C ILE A 347 11.58 12.82 19.43
N LEU A 348 10.71 12.10 20.11
CA LEU A 348 9.25 12.33 20.03
C LEU A 348 8.80 13.55 20.85
N GLY A 349 9.51 13.85 21.94
CA GLY A 349 9.24 15.00 22.79
C GLY A 349 7.84 14.96 23.41
N SER A 350 7.16 16.10 23.42
CA SER A 350 5.81 16.25 23.99
C SER A 350 4.72 15.46 23.24
N ALA A 351 4.99 14.97 22.05
CA ALA A 351 4.05 14.12 21.33
C ALA A 351 3.97 12.69 21.91
N LEU A 352 5.00 12.24 22.64
CA LEU A 352 4.98 10.98 23.35
C LEU A 352 4.05 11.08 24.57
N LEU A 353 3.06 10.18 24.68
CA LEU A 353 2.17 10.12 25.83
C LEU A 353 2.89 9.37 26.97
N THR A 354 3.33 10.10 27.99
CA THR A 354 4.07 9.57 29.15
C THR A 354 3.25 9.50 30.43
N SER A 355 2.10 10.17 30.47
CA SER A 355 1.17 10.21 31.60
C SER A 355 -0.27 10.22 31.10
N PRO A 356 -1.26 9.88 31.96
CA PRO A 356 -2.66 10.08 31.61
C PRO A 356 -2.95 11.52 31.19
N LEU A 357 -3.95 11.71 30.33
CA LEU A 357 -4.37 13.05 29.87
C LEU A 357 -5.01 13.89 30.96
N GLU A 358 -5.62 13.24 31.94
CA GLU A 358 -6.24 13.84 33.12
C GLU A 358 -5.45 13.49 34.37
N ASP A 359 -5.55 14.34 35.40
CA ASP A 359 -4.86 14.13 36.68
C ASP A 359 -5.42 12.95 37.49
N GLN A 360 -6.63 12.48 37.16
CA GLN A 360 -7.25 11.31 37.76
C GLN A 360 -7.02 10.05 36.93
N MET A 361 -6.99 8.90 37.59
CA MET A 361 -6.89 7.61 36.87
C MET A 361 -8.12 7.44 35.99
N PRO A 362 -7.92 7.31 34.65
CA PRO A 362 -9.03 7.22 33.73
C PRO A 362 -9.79 5.90 33.93
N THR A 363 -11.13 5.97 33.90
CA THR A 363 -12.01 4.80 33.97
C THR A 363 -12.24 4.15 32.61
N ALA A 364 -11.88 4.84 31.51
CA ALA A 364 -11.97 4.39 30.14
C ALA A 364 -10.71 4.80 29.36
N PHE A 365 -10.45 4.15 28.25
CA PHE A 365 -9.40 4.60 27.34
C PHE A 365 -9.75 5.97 26.73
N PRO A 366 -8.75 6.83 26.50
CA PRO A 366 -8.96 8.08 25.79
C PRO A 366 -9.41 7.81 24.33
N SER A 367 -10.08 8.78 23.76
CA SER A 367 -10.55 8.73 22.37
C SER A 367 -9.41 9.05 21.38
N PRO A 368 -9.52 8.59 20.12
CA PRO A 368 -8.60 9.03 19.08
C PRO A 368 -8.57 10.55 18.89
N GLN A 369 -9.69 11.23 19.13
CA GLN A 369 -9.81 12.69 19.04
C GLN A 369 -8.94 13.40 20.09
N GLU A 370 -8.94 12.93 21.34
CA GLU A 370 -8.11 13.46 22.42
C GLU A 370 -6.62 13.16 22.20
N LEU A 371 -6.33 12.07 21.50
CA LEU A 371 -4.98 11.59 21.24
C LEU A 371 -4.38 12.11 19.93
N LYS A 372 -5.01 13.04 19.22
CA LYS A 372 -4.45 13.62 18.00
C LYS A 372 -3.03 14.13 18.22
N GLY A 373 -2.13 13.81 17.29
CA GLY A 373 -0.72 14.19 17.33
C GLY A 373 0.10 13.46 18.39
N ARG A 374 -0.43 12.40 19.03
CA ARG A 374 0.25 11.66 20.07
C ARG A 374 0.81 10.31 19.61
N PHE A 375 1.91 9.92 20.22
CA PHE A 375 2.46 8.57 20.16
C PHE A 375 2.11 7.84 21.45
N ILE A 376 1.62 6.60 21.31
CA ILE A 376 1.24 5.70 22.40
C ILE A 376 2.13 4.47 22.32
N ILE A 377 2.57 3.97 23.45
CA ILE A 377 3.36 2.74 23.54
C ILE A 377 2.45 1.59 23.96
N LYS A 378 2.46 0.51 23.18
CA LYS A 378 1.90 -0.80 23.53
C LYS A 378 3.09 -1.72 23.84
N GLY A 379 3.05 -2.40 24.99
CA GLY A 379 4.06 -3.38 25.40
C GLY A 379 3.49 -4.33 26.42
N LYS A 380 4.09 -5.52 26.56
CA LYS A 380 3.77 -6.45 27.65
C LYS A 380 4.12 -5.81 29.00
N ARG A 381 3.22 -5.85 29.95
CA ARG A 381 3.51 -5.54 31.35
C ARG A 381 3.50 -6.85 32.13
N LEU A 382 4.58 -7.15 32.81
CA LEU A 382 4.59 -8.19 33.85
C LEU A 382 3.55 -7.82 34.90
N ASN A 383 2.64 -8.74 35.22
CA ASN A 383 1.72 -8.55 36.31
C ASN A 383 2.51 -8.35 37.61
N LYS A 384 2.13 -7.39 38.43
CA LYS A 384 2.79 -7.16 39.76
C LYS A 384 2.85 -8.42 40.60
N LEU A 385 1.93 -9.35 40.44
CA LEU A 385 1.93 -10.65 41.11
C LEU A 385 3.09 -11.55 40.66
N ASP A 386 3.40 -11.58 39.34
CA ASP A 386 4.50 -12.38 38.81
C ASP A 386 5.86 -11.84 39.31
N ALA A 387 5.99 -10.52 39.41
CA ALA A 387 7.19 -9.88 39.95
C ALA A 387 7.47 -10.18 41.43
N VAL A 388 6.42 -10.46 42.21
CA VAL A 388 6.56 -10.86 43.63
C VAL A 388 6.94 -12.33 43.76
N PHE A 389 6.51 -13.19 42.83
CA PHE A 389 6.85 -14.61 42.86
C PHE A 389 8.23 -14.90 42.21
N SER A 390 8.66 -14.12 41.24
CA SER A 390 9.99 -14.27 40.63
C SER A 390 11.14 -13.80 41.51
N SER A 391 10.89 -13.01 42.53
CA SER A 391 11.92 -12.58 43.50
C SER A 391 12.35 -13.68 44.52
N THR A 392 11.71 -14.86 44.48
CA THR A 392 11.98 -15.98 45.42
C THR A 392 12.70 -17.18 44.83
N SER A 393 13.08 -17.12 43.53
CA SER A 393 13.85 -18.23 42.88
C SER A 393 15.01 -17.67 42.07
N PRO A 394 16.26 -17.82 42.51
CA PRO A 394 17.41 -17.49 41.68
C PRO A 394 17.62 -18.59 40.64
N GLY A 395 17.42 -18.28 39.34
CA GLY A 395 17.90 -19.08 38.24
C GLY A 395 16.87 -19.73 37.31
N LEU A 396 15.92 -18.97 36.82
CA LEU A 396 15.23 -19.31 35.59
C LEU A 396 15.40 -18.12 34.63
N GLU A 397 16.08 -18.37 33.52
CA GLU A 397 16.09 -17.47 32.38
C GLU A 397 14.61 -17.29 31.94
N GLU A 398 14.13 -16.04 31.99
CA GLU A 398 12.79 -15.70 31.51
C GLU A 398 12.82 -15.83 29.97
N ASP A 399 12.28 -16.94 29.48
CA ASP A 399 11.88 -17.05 28.07
C ASP A 399 10.79 -16.02 27.82
N CYS A 400 11.13 -14.98 27.07
CA CYS A 400 10.18 -13.98 26.60
C CYS A 400 9.31 -14.64 25.51
N VAL A 401 8.13 -15.14 25.90
CA VAL A 401 7.19 -15.77 24.98
C VAL A 401 6.61 -14.71 24.07
N SER A 402 6.81 -14.85 22.76
CA SER A 402 6.20 -13.97 21.76
C SER A 402 4.69 -14.22 21.62
N GLU A 403 3.93 -13.27 21.09
CA GLU A 403 2.49 -13.47 20.84
C GLU A 403 2.22 -14.69 19.92
N GLU A 404 3.19 -15.08 19.09
CA GLU A 404 3.13 -16.28 18.24
C GLU A 404 3.27 -17.57 19.06
N ASP A 405 4.04 -17.55 20.16
CA ASP A 405 4.21 -18.71 21.04
C ASP A 405 2.96 -18.99 21.88
N GLU A 406 2.20 -17.98 22.28
CA GLU A 406 0.93 -18.14 22.98
C GLU A 406 -0.15 -18.83 22.12
N ALA A 407 -0.14 -18.57 20.79
CA ALA A 407 -1.03 -19.27 19.86
C ALA A 407 -0.64 -20.74 19.64
N ALA A 408 0.64 -21.08 19.80
CA ALA A 408 1.13 -22.46 19.70
C ALA A 408 0.83 -23.30 20.96
N GLU A 409 0.88 -22.70 22.15
CA GLU A 409 0.63 -23.42 23.40
C GLU A 409 -0.85 -23.80 23.59
N THR A 410 -1.80 -23.02 23.08
CA THR A 410 -3.24 -23.38 23.17
C THR A 410 -3.62 -24.63 22.37
N ASN A 411 -2.75 -25.10 21.46
CA ASN A 411 -2.97 -26.32 20.68
C ASN A 411 -2.38 -27.59 21.29
N HIS A 412 -1.64 -27.53 22.41
CA HIS A 412 -0.97 -28.69 23.02
C HIS A 412 -1.74 -29.37 24.14
N SER A 413 -2.92 -28.90 24.56
CA SER A 413 -3.67 -29.45 25.71
C SER A 413 -4.80 -30.42 25.34
N LYS A 414 -4.75 -31.13 24.19
CA LYS A 414 -5.61 -32.27 23.93
C LYS A 414 -4.77 -33.52 23.83
N THR A 415 -4.53 -34.17 24.96
CA THR A 415 -4.11 -35.59 25.02
C THR A 415 -5.34 -36.47 24.94
N ASP A 416 -5.38 -37.32 23.91
CA ASP A 416 -6.35 -38.40 23.88
C ASP A 416 -6.04 -39.43 25.00
N SER A 417 -7.08 -40.10 25.48
CA SER A 417 -7.06 -41.05 26.58
C SER A 417 -6.17 -42.28 26.38
N ASN A 418 -5.34 -42.32 25.32
CA ASN A 418 -4.45 -43.46 24.99
C ASN A 418 -2.97 -43.11 24.81
N GLY A 419 -2.51 -41.95 25.24
CA GLY A 419 -1.06 -41.67 25.40
C GLY A 419 -0.22 -41.65 24.11
N GLN A 420 -0.79 -41.53 22.94
CA GLN A 420 -0.03 -41.41 21.68
C GLN A 420 -0.11 -39.97 21.12
N LYS A 421 1.05 -39.37 20.91
CA LYS A 421 1.18 -38.03 20.32
C LYS A 421 0.83 -38.09 18.81
N ALA A 422 -0.27 -37.46 18.42
CA ALA A 422 -0.59 -37.23 17.02
C ALA A 422 0.16 -36.02 16.47
N LYS A 423 0.93 -36.23 15.41
CA LYS A 423 1.57 -35.14 14.64
C LYS A 423 0.53 -34.52 13.70
N ALA A 424 0.07 -33.29 14.00
CA ALA A 424 -0.72 -32.51 13.06
C ALA A 424 0.17 -31.96 11.96
N LYS A 425 -0.17 -32.20 10.69
CA LYS A 425 0.41 -31.51 9.52
C LYS A 425 -0.32 -30.19 9.35
N VAL A 426 0.44 -29.10 9.35
CA VAL A 426 -0.03 -27.78 8.97
C VAL A 426 0.09 -27.65 7.46
N TRP A 427 -0.99 -27.20 6.83
CA TRP A 427 -1.03 -26.72 5.44
C TRP A 427 -0.82 -25.23 5.39
#